data_366ae48045812aefc9e45aa60f5aabd9
#
_entry.id   366ae48045812aefc9e45aa60f5aabd9
#
_cell.length_a   1.000
_cell.length_b   1.000
_cell.length_c   1.000
_cell.angle_alpha   90.00
_cell.angle_beta   90.00
_cell.angle_gamma   90.00
#
_symmetry.space_group_name_H-M   'P 1'
#
loop_
_entity.id
_entity.type
_entity.pdbx_description
1 polymer ?
#
loop_
_entity_poly.entity_id
_entity_poly.type
_entity_poly.pdbx_seq_one_letter_code
_entity_poly.pdbx_strand_id
1 'polypeptide(L)'
;MYKKILLPTDGSSYADQEVERVKNILAEDGEVIVLSVAGLLTSSAFQSRKKVKKVNDKLKKDAQRYVDNMAAKFDDDVKVTKMVVRGFPSDAINEVANNEGVDLIVISSTGKSGLHRFVLGSVTEKVLKNSEVDVLLVHNE
;
A
#
# COMPACT_ATOMS: atom_id res chain seq x y z
N MET A 1 -3.39 -21.19 -3.26
CA MET A 1 -3.52 -20.01 -2.39
C MET A 1 -2.16 -19.35 -2.21
N TYR A 2 -2.16 -18.06 -1.96
CA TYR A 2 -0.92 -17.31 -1.88
C TYR A 2 -0.31 -17.38 -0.48
N LYS A 3 0.99 -17.54 -0.39
CA LYS A 3 1.70 -17.65 0.89
C LYS A 3 2.15 -16.31 1.44
N LYS A 4 2.44 -15.34 0.58
CA LYS A 4 2.94 -14.04 1.01
C LYS A 4 2.34 -12.95 0.12
N ILE A 5 1.53 -12.10 0.72
CA ILE A 5 0.77 -11.08 0.01
C ILE A 5 1.24 -9.69 0.45
N LEU A 6 1.49 -8.81 -0.52
CA LEU A 6 1.73 -7.41 -0.27
C LEU A 6 0.44 -6.63 -0.47
N LEU A 7 0.05 -5.88 0.55
CA LEU A 7 -1.18 -5.10 0.58
C LEU A 7 -0.85 -3.63 0.82
N PRO A 8 -0.68 -2.84 -0.24
CA PRO A 8 -0.46 -1.40 -0.10
C PRO A 8 -1.72 -0.67 0.35
N THR A 9 -1.55 0.36 1.15
CA THR A 9 -2.64 1.24 1.57
C THR A 9 -2.22 2.71 1.55
N ASP A 10 -3.11 3.57 1.09
CA ASP A 10 -2.96 5.03 1.13
C ASP A 10 -3.94 5.68 2.10
N GLY A 11 -4.59 4.87 2.94
CA GLY A 11 -5.57 5.35 3.90
C GLY A 11 -6.96 5.55 3.32
N SER A 12 -7.22 5.08 2.10
CA SER A 12 -8.55 5.16 1.50
C SER A 12 -9.57 4.31 2.26
N SER A 13 -10.86 4.57 2.02
CA SER A 13 -11.96 3.90 2.72
C SER A 13 -12.27 2.48 2.26
N TYR A 14 -11.47 1.93 1.36
CA TYR A 14 -11.72 0.61 0.77
C TYR A 14 -11.00 -0.54 1.47
N ALA A 15 -10.38 -0.27 2.61
CA ALA A 15 -9.55 -1.24 3.33
C ALA A 15 -10.31 -2.51 3.72
N ASP A 16 -11.60 -2.39 4.10
CA ASP A 16 -12.39 -3.54 4.47
C ASP A 16 -12.56 -4.54 3.32
N GLN A 17 -12.79 -4.02 2.11
CA GLN A 17 -12.93 -4.86 0.92
C GLN A 17 -11.61 -5.56 0.56
N GLU A 18 -10.51 -4.83 0.65
CA GLU A 18 -9.18 -5.36 0.37
C GLU A 18 -8.80 -6.46 1.36
N VAL A 19 -9.03 -6.22 2.65
CA VAL A 19 -8.74 -7.20 3.70
C VAL A 19 -9.58 -8.47 3.51
N GLU A 20 -10.85 -8.34 3.16
CA GLU A 20 -11.72 -9.47 2.90
C GLU A 20 -11.21 -10.32 1.73
N ARG A 21 -10.77 -9.68 0.65
CA ARG A 21 -10.20 -10.41 -0.50
C ARG A 21 -8.94 -11.16 -0.10
N VAL A 22 -8.06 -10.53 0.68
CA VAL A 22 -6.83 -11.16 1.15
C VAL A 22 -7.13 -12.37 2.02
N LYS A 23 -8.07 -12.26 2.95
CA LYS A 23 -8.47 -13.38 3.81
C LYS A 23 -8.92 -14.60 3.01
N ASN A 24 -9.61 -14.36 1.90
CA ASN A 24 -10.16 -15.45 1.09
C ASN A 24 -9.11 -16.21 0.27
N ILE A 25 -7.96 -15.61 0.00
CA ILE A 25 -6.95 -16.17 -0.89
C ILE A 25 -5.60 -16.42 -0.22
N LEU A 26 -5.46 -16.06 1.04
CA LEU A 26 -4.23 -16.28 1.80
C LEU A 26 -4.14 -17.76 2.22
N ALA A 27 -2.97 -18.37 2.04
CA ALA A 27 -2.71 -19.70 2.53
C ALA A 27 -2.80 -19.74 4.06
N GLU A 28 -3.08 -20.93 4.62
CA GLU A 28 -3.27 -21.11 6.05
C GLU A 28 -2.10 -20.58 6.88
N ASP A 29 -0.87 -20.84 6.42
CA ASP A 29 0.35 -20.35 7.07
C ASP A 29 0.88 -19.06 6.45
N GLY A 30 0.05 -18.39 5.68
CA GLY A 30 0.47 -17.22 4.91
C GLY A 30 0.71 -15.99 5.76
N GLU A 31 1.46 -15.06 5.19
CA GLU A 31 1.68 -13.76 5.80
C GLU A 31 1.27 -12.62 4.88
N VAL A 32 0.92 -11.51 5.49
CA VAL A 32 0.55 -10.28 4.80
C VAL A 32 1.52 -9.17 5.21
N ILE A 33 2.05 -8.48 4.22
CA ILE A 33 2.79 -7.25 4.46
C ILE A 33 1.86 -6.09 4.12
N VAL A 34 1.52 -5.30 5.12
CA VAL A 34 0.75 -4.07 4.94
C VAL A 34 1.74 -2.93 4.75
N LEU A 35 1.68 -2.28 3.60
CA LEU A 35 2.66 -1.27 3.20
C LEU A 35 1.99 0.07 2.97
N SER A 36 2.57 1.13 3.50
CA SER A 36 2.24 2.49 3.09
C SER A 36 3.50 3.22 2.65
N VAL A 37 3.40 3.88 1.52
CA VAL A 37 4.51 4.65 0.95
C VAL A 37 4.30 6.12 1.30
N ALA A 38 5.17 6.67 2.14
CA ALA A 38 5.15 8.07 2.48
C ALA A 38 5.85 8.88 1.39
N GLY A 39 5.17 9.88 0.86
CA GLY A 39 5.80 10.81 -0.04
C GLY A 39 6.92 11.58 0.65
N LEU A 40 7.82 12.13 -0.13
CA LEU A 40 8.92 12.92 0.39
C LEU A 40 8.93 14.28 -0.32
N LEU A 41 8.68 15.33 0.45
CA LEU A 41 8.82 16.69 -0.04
C LEU A 41 10.30 17.06 -0.02
N THR A 42 10.82 17.49 -1.16
CA THR A 42 12.20 17.98 -1.26
C THR A 42 12.26 19.47 -0.98
N SER A 43 13.37 19.96 -0.41
CA SER A 43 13.53 21.36 -0.15
C SER A 43 13.62 22.15 -1.47
N SER A 44 13.00 23.33 -1.48
CA SER A 44 13.07 24.25 -2.60
C SER A 44 13.56 25.62 -2.12
N ALA A 45 13.89 26.50 -3.06
CA ALA A 45 14.32 27.87 -2.75
C ALA A 45 13.23 28.67 -2.02
N PHE A 46 11.98 28.23 -2.11
CA PHE A 46 10.82 28.94 -1.54
C PHE A 46 10.32 28.36 -0.23
N GLN A 47 10.94 27.29 0.26
CA GLN A 47 10.50 26.61 1.49
C GLN A 47 11.66 26.45 2.47
N SER A 48 11.40 26.74 3.73
CA SER A 48 12.41 26.54 4.77
C SER A 48 12.59 25.05 5.06
N ARG A 49 13.79 24.68 5.52
CA ARG A 49 14.10 23.32 5.96
C ARG A 49 13.14 22.85 7.06
N LYS A 50 12.76 23.76 7.95
CA LYS A 50 11.84 23.46 9.05
C LYS A 50 10.47 23.09 8.55
N LYS A 51 9.94 23.78 7.54
CA LYS A 51 8.65 23.47 6.91
C LYS A 51 8.68 22.13 6.19
N VAL A 52 9.73 21.87 5.43
CA VAL A 52 9.93 20.61 4.70
C VAL A 52 9.97 19.44 5.68
N LYS A 53 10.73 19.58 6.76
CA LYS A 53 10.82 18.55 7.80
C LYS A 53 9.45 18.29 8.43
N LYS A 54 8.70 19.34 8.75
CA LYS A 54 7.38 19.22 9.36
C LYS A 54 6.40 18.46 8.45
N VAL A 55 6.41 18.76 7.15
CA VAL A 55 5.57 18.07 6.17
C VAL A 55 5.96 16.61 6.06
N ASN A 56 7.26 16.32 5.97
CA ASN A 56 7.75 14.95 5.84
C ASN A 56 7.46 14.12 7.08
N ASP A 57 7.58 14.70 8.28
CA ASP A 57 7.23 14.03 9.53
C ASP A 57 5.73 13.69 9.56
N LYS A 58 4.86 14.60 9.08
CA LYS A 58 3.43 14.36 8.99
C LYS A 58 3.10 13.25 8.01
N LEU A 59 3.72 13.24 6.83
CA LEU A 59 3.52 12.20 5.83
C LEU A 59 3.88 10.82 6.39
N LYS A 60 4.96 10.75 7.13
CA LYS A 60 5.38 9.50 7.77
C LYS A 60 4.41 9.04 8.85
N LYS A 61 3.93 9.96 9.68
CA LYS A 61 2.92 9.67 10.71
C LYS A 61 1.62 9.18 10.11
N ASP A 62 1.17 9.82 9.04
CA ASP A 62 -0.04 9.40 8.35
C ASP A 62 0.12 7.99 7.77
N ALA A 63 1.25 7.70 7.14
CA ALA A 63 1.53 6.36 6.61
C ALA A 63 1.54 5.30 7.71
N GLN A 64 2.13 5.61 8.86
CA GLN A 64 2.14 4.68 10.00
C GLN A 64 0.71 4.43 10.50
N ARG A 65 -0.11 5.45 10.58
CA ARG A 65 -1.52 5.31 10.95
C ARG A 65 -2.27 4.41 9.98
N TYR A 66 -2.01 4.55 8.68
CA TYR A 66 -2.68 3.75 7.66
C TYR A 66 -2.34 2.26 7.81
N VAL A 67 -1.06 1.92 8.00
CA VAL A 67 -0.69 0.51 8.17
C VAL A 67 -1.20 -0.05 9.49
N ASP A 68 -1.19 0.75 10.56
CA ASP A 68 -1.74 0.32 11.85
C ASP A 68 -3.23 0.02 11.74
N ASN A 69 -4.00 0.89 11.09
CA ASN A 69 -5.43 0.72 10.92
C ASN A 69 -5.77 -0.51 10.07
N MET A 70 -5.03 -0.72 8.98
CA MET A 70 -5.27 -1.86 8.11
C MET A 70 -4.87 -3.17 8.79
N ALA A 71 -3.72 -3.20 9.45
CA ALA A 71 -3.25 -4.39 10.15
C ALA A 71 -4.24 -4.82 11.24
N ALA A 72 -4.87 -3.86 11.92
CA ALA A 72 -5.85 -4.14 12.96
C ALA A 72 -7.13 -4.83 12.45
N LYS A 73 -7.36 -4.84 11.15
CA LYS A 73 -8.53 -5.50 10.54
C LYS A 73 -8.32 -7.01 10.33
N PHE A 74 -7.10 -7.49 10.47
CA PHE A 74 -6.80 -8.92 10.40
C PHE A 74 -6.93 -9.57 11.77
N ASP A 75 -7.31 -10.84 11.75
CA ASP A 75 -7.42 -11.63 12.98
C ASP A 75 -6.03 -11.97 13.53
N ASP A 76 -5.95 -12.30 14.81
CA ASP A 76 -4.68 -12.57 15.49
C ASP A 76 -3.94 -13.80 14.94
N ASP A 77 -4.64 -14.70 14.27
CA ASP A 77 -4.06 -15.90 13.67
C ASP A 77 -3.35 -15.63 12.33
N VAL A 78 -3.51 -14.41 11.79
CA VAL A 78 -2.83 -14.03 10.55
C VAL A 78 -1.53 -13.31 10.90
N LYS A 79 -0.43 -13.76 10.29
CA LYS A 79 0.86 -13.09 10.45
C LYS A 79 0.86 -11.81 9.60
N VAL A 80 0.89 -10.65 10.24
CA VAL A 80 0.89 -9.35 9.57
C VAL A 80 2.16 -8.59 9.91
N THR A 81 2.85 -8.13 8.88
CA THR A 81 4.00 -7.24 9.01
C THR A 81 3.61 -5.86 8.50
N LYS A 82 3.92 -4.82 9.26
CA LYS A 82 3.67 -3.43 8.88
C LYS A 82 4.93 -2.80 8.35
N MET A 83 4.87 -2.15 7.20
CA MET A 83 6.00 -1.45 6.59
C MET A 83 5.60 -0.05 6.16
N VAL A 84 6.45 0.90 6.46
CA VAL A 84 6.35 2.27 5.96
C VAL A 84 7.67 2.58 5.25
N VAL A 85 7.59 2.97 3.99
CA VAL A 85 8.76 3.35 3.21
C VAL A 85 8.53 4.72 2.58
N ARG A 86 9.61 5.39 2.19
CA ARG A 86 9.54 6.66 1.49
C ARG A 86 9.86 6.45 0.02
N GLY A 87 9.26 7.24 -0.84
CA GLY A 87 9.56 7.24 -2.25
C GLY A 87 8.35 7.49 -3.12
N PHE A 88 8.48 7.09 -4.38
CA PHE A 88 7.38 7.13 -5.34
C PHE A 88 6.54 5.87 -5.17
N PRO A 89 5.21 6.01 -5.01
CA PRO A 89 4.38 4.87 -4.61
C PRO A 89 4.52 3.63 -5.49
N SER A 90 4.39 3.76 -6.79
CA SER A 90 4.43 2.59 -7.67
C SER A 90 5.78 1.89 -7.67
N ASP A 91 6.86 2.66 -7.71
CA ASP A 91 8.22 2.12 -7.69
C ASP A 91 8.50 1.42 -6.36
N ALA A 92 8.12 2.06 -5.25
CA ALA A 92 8.31 1.51 -3.91
C ALA A 92 7.53 0.21 -3.70
N ILE A 93 6.28 0.16 -4.18
CA ILE A 93 5.46 -1.06 -4.09
C ILE A 93 6.14 -2.22 -4.82
N ASN A 94 6.57 -2.02 -6.05
CA ASN A 94 7.22 -3.07 -6.83
C ASN A 94 8.57 -3.47 -6.24
N GLU A 95 9.32 -2.51 -5.73
CA GLU A 95 10.60 -2.79 -5.07
C GLU A 95 10.42 -3.64 -3.81
N VAL A 96 9.46 -3.29 -2.96
CA VAL A 96 9.15 -4.07 -1.75
C VAL A 96 8.68 -5.47 -2.14
N ALA A 97 7.82 -5.59 -3.14
CA ALA A 97 7.34 -6.89 -3.61
C ALA A 97 8.50 -7.81 -4.01
N ASN A 98 9.46 -7.28 -4.74
CA ASN A 98 10.63 -8.04 -5.18
C ASN A 98 11.58 -8.38 -4.02
N ASN A 99 11.88 -7.38 -3.18
CA ASN A 99 12.81 -7.55 -2.06
C ASN A 99 12.29 -8.50 -0.99
N GLU A 100 10.98 -8.49 -0.75
CA GLU A 100 10.36 -9.33 0.26
C GLU A 100 9.88 -10.68 -0.29
N GLY A 101 10.02 -10.90 -1.59
CA GLY A 101 9.65 -12.17 -2.21
C GLY A 101 8.17 -12.50 -2.10
N VAL A 102 7.30 -11.52 -2.28
CA VAL A 102 5.85 -11.76 -2.23
C VAL A 102 5.37 -12.51 -3.45
N ASP A 103 4.28 -13.24 -3.30
CA ASP A 103 3.65 -14.02 -4.38
C ASP A 103 2.58 -13.20 -5.10
N LEU A 104 2.03 -12.19 -4.45
CA LEU A 104 0.89 -11.44 -4.96
C LEU A 104 0.89 -10.03 -4.36
N ILE A 105 0.52 -9.07 -5.20
CA ILE A 105 0.15 -7.72 -4.75
C ILE A 105 -1.36 -7.60 -4.84
N VAL A 106 -2.02 -7.19 -3.77
CA VAL A 106 -3.45 -6.88 -3.76
C VAL A 106 -3.59 -5.36 -3.65
N ILE A 107 -4.18 -4.75 -4.65
CA ILE A 107 -4.27 -3.30 -4.75
C ILE A 107 -5.65 -2.88 -5.24
N SER A 108 -6.15 -1.75 -4.73
CA SER A 108 -7.42 -1.22 -5.19
C SER A 108 -7.29 -0.54 -6.55
N SER A 109 -8.39 -0.51 -7.30
CA SER A 109 -8.42 0.11 -8.62
C SER A 109 -8.19 1.61 -8.58
N THR A 110 -8.57 2.26 -7.47
CA THR A 110 -8.34 3.68 -7.23
C THR A 110 -7.91 3.90 -5.78
N GLY A 111 -7.22 5.01 -5.54
CA GLY A 111 -6.85 5.43 -4.19
C GLY A 111 -7.78 6.53 -3.69
N LYS A 112 -7.23 7.42 -2.86
CA LYS A 112 -7.96 8.55 -2.25
C LYS A 112 -8.58 9.52 -3.24
N SER A 113 -8.07 9.57 -4.45
CA SER A 113 -8.58 10.49 -5.47
C SER A 113 -10.06 10.24 -5.82
N GLY A 114 -10.58 9.05 -5.50
CA GLY A 114 -11.97 8.72 -5.78
C GLY A 114 -12.32 8.74 -7.27
N LEU A 115 -11.38 8.39 -8.12
CA LEU A 115 -11.59 8.34 -9.56
C LEU A 115 -12.77 7.43 -9.91
N HIS A 116 -13.39 7.73 -11.04
CA HIS A 116 -14.50 6.93 -11.55
C HIS A 116 -14.08 5.45 -11.68
N ARG A 117 -15.01 4.54 -11.36
CA ARG A 117 -14.73 3.09 -11.29
C ARG A 117 -14.16 2.46 -12.56
N PHE A 118 -14.34 3.10 -13.70
CA PHE A 118 -13.81 2.62 -14.98
C PHE A 118 -12.42 3.17 -15.31
N VAL A 119 -11.86 4.00 -14.43
CA VAL A 119 -10.55 4.60 -14.62
C VAL A 119 -9.62 4.07 -13.53
N LEU A 120 -8.51 3.48 -13.94
CA LEU A 120 -7.48 3.04 -12.99
C LEU A 120 -6.73 4.25 -12.42
N GLY A 121 -6.43 4.20 -11.14
CA GLY A 121 -5.56 5.18 -10.51
C GLY A 121 -4.15 5.09 -11.11
N SER A 122 -3.43 6.20 -11.11
CA SER A 122 -2.09 6.26 -11.71
C SER A 122 -1.09 5.31 -11.05
N VAL A 123 -1.16 5.17 -9.73
CA VAL A 123 -0.29 4.24 -8.99
C VAL A 123 -0.60 2.80 -9.38
N THR A 124 -1.87 2.45 -9.40
CA THR A 124 -2.34 1.10 -9.76
C THR A 124 -1.91 0.73 -11.18
N GLU A 125 -2.08 1.64 -12.13
CA GLU A 125 -1.68 1.41 -13.51
C GLU A 125 -0.18 1.14 -13.63
N LYS A 126 0.64 1.93 -12.96
CA LYS A 126 2.10 1.76 -12.99
C LYS A 126 2.54 0.46 -12.29
N VAL A 127 1.89 0.10 -11.19
CA VAL A 127 2.17 -1.18 -10.52
C VAL A 127 1.88 -2.33 -11.47
N LEU A 128 0.72 -2.33 -12.12
CA LEU A 128 0.34 -3.37 -13.08
C LEU A 128 1.33 -3.50 -14.22
N LYS A 129 1.79 -2.38 -14.78
CA LYS A 129 2.72 -2.38 -15.92
C LYS A 129 4.10 -2.92 -15.58
N ASN A 130 4.55 -2.70 -14.36
CA ASN A 130 5.94 -2.98 -13.97
C ASN A 130 6.09 -4.13 -12.97
N SER A 131 5.00 -4.74 -12.55
CA SER A 131 5.05 -5.83 -11.57
C SER A 131 5.66 -7.09 -12.16
N GLU A 132 6.52 -7.75 -11.39
CA GLU A 132 7.09 -9.06 -11.70
C GLU A 132 6.31 -10.19 -11.02
N VAL A 133 5.31 -9.85 -10.20
CA VAL A 133 4.49 -10.82 -9.50
C VAL A 133 3.01 -10.63 -9.87
N ASP A 134 2.19 -11.60 -9.50
CA ASP A 134 0.75 -11.52 -9.74
C ASP A 134 0.16 -10.29 -9.02
N VAL A 135 -0.83 -9.68 -9.65
CA VAL A 135 -1.54 -8.54 -9.07
C VAL A 135 -3.03 -8.80 -9.09
N LEU A 136 -3.66 -8.74 -7.94
CA LEU A 136 -5.11 -8.78 -7.82
C LEU A 136 -5.63 -7.36 -7.66
N LEU A 137 -6.49 -6.98 -8.58
CA LEU A 137 -7.11 -5.66 -8.57
C LEU A 137 -8.46 -5.74 -7.87
N VAL A 138 -8.62 -5.01 -6.78
CA VAL A 138 -9.89 -4.93 -6.05
C VAL A 138 -10.65 -3.70 -6.53
N HIS A 139 -11.83 -3.92 -7.08
CA HIS A 139 -12.69 -2.82 -7.50
C HIS A 139 -13.34 -2.15 -6.30
N ASN A 140 -13.33 -0.84 -6.31
CA ASN A 140 -14.01 -0.03 -5.31
C ASN A 140 -15.48 0.12 -5.69
N GLU A 141 -16.33 -0.14 -4.75
CA GLU A 141 -17.78 -0.01 -4.92
C GLU A 141 -18.33 1.18 -4.16
#